data_93df30a910f78e4e399fea024c72f78f
#
_entry.id   93df30a910f78e4e399fea024c72f78f
#
_cell.length_a   1.000
_cell.length_b   1.000
_cell.length_c   1.000
_cell.angle_alpha   90.00
_cell.angle_beta   90.00
_cell.angle_gamma   90.00
#
_symmetry.space_group_name_H-M   'P 1'
#
loop_
_entity.id
_entity.type
_entity.pdbx_description
1 polymer ?
#
loop_
_entity_poly.entity_id
_entity_poly.type
_entity_poly.pdbx_seq_one_letter_code
_entity_poly.pdbx_strand_id
1 'polypeptide(L)'
;MKTLFVSALIFISASGVAHAAPNASGEIGYPKGSIGYDALVAGENDRAISQIMTNDRVSRNDPAKLINLGQAYARTGRTAQAEQLFNAAMQSRNDFDLILADGTVMNSKEAARLALAKLRMRVASR
;
A
#
# COMPACT_ATOMS: atom_id res chain seq x y z
N MET A 1 1.18 -38.80 -54.50
CA MET A 1 1.51 -38.74 -53.06
C MET A 1 1.26 -37.30 -52.62
N LYS A 2 0.17 -37.09 -51.85
CA LYS A 2 -0.21 -35.76 -51.35
C LYS A 2 0.32 -35.62 -49.92
N THR A 3 1.34 -34.84 -49.72
CA THR A 3 1.85 -34.50 -48.40
C THR A 3 1.05 -33.35 -47.82
N LEU A 4 0.26 -33.64 -46.79
CA LEU A 4 -0.48 -32.68 -45.98
C LEU A 4 0.47 -32.06 -44.97
N PHE A 5 0.81 -30.78 -45.12
CA PHE A 5 1.48 -29.98 -44.11
C PHE A 5 0.43 -29.50 -43.11
N VAL A 6 0.42 -30.08 -41.95
CA VAL A 6 -0.37 -29.58 -40.81
C VAL A 6 0.47 -28.47 -40.14
N SER A 7 0.09 -27.23 -40.42
CA SER A 7 0.63 -26.07 -39.67
C SER A 7 -0.03 -25.98 -38.32
N ALA A 8 0.68 -26.33 -37.29
CA ALA A 8 0.25 -26.08 -35.90
C ALA A 8 0.40 -24.60 -35.59
N LEU A 9 -0.71 -23.88 -35.49
CA LEU A 9 -0.73 -22.54 -34.92
C LEU A 9 -0.57 -22.64 -33.40
N ILE A 10 0.57 -22.23 -32.89
CA ILE A 10 0.81 -22.07 -31.46
C ILE A 10 0.20 -20.72 -31.06
N PHE A 11 -0.95 -20.75 -30.40
CA PHE A 11 -1.50 -19.58 -29.71
C PHE A 11 -0.71 -19.36 -28.43
N ILE A 12 0.21 -18.41 -28.47
CA ILE A 12 0.84 -17.88 -27.25
C ILE A 12 -0.18 -16.97 -26.61
N SER A 13 -0.91 -17.51 -25.62
CA SER A 13 -1.76 -16.71 -24.74
C SER A 13 -0.83 -15.86 -23.86
N ALA A 14 -0.61 -14.63 -24.22
CA ALA A 14 -0.03 -13.65 -23.35
C ALA A 14 -1.01 -13.41 -22.19
N SER A 15 -0.79 -14.09 -21.07
CA SER A 15 -1.48 -13.79 -19.81
C SER A 15 -0.98 -12.40 -19.37
N GLY A 16 -1.69 -11.37 -19.81
CA GLY A 16 -1.51 -10.03 -19.28
C GLY A 16 -1.82 -10.07 -17.79
N VAL A 17 -0.82 -9.97 -16.94
CA VAL A 17 -1.02 -9.61 -15.54
C VAL A 17 -1.67 -8.23 -15.54
N ALA A 18 -2.98 -8.21 -15.36
CA ALA A 18 -3.71 -6.98 -15.10
C ALA A 18 -3.10 -6.39 -13.81
N HIS A 19 -2.22 -5.42 -13.96
CA HIS A 19 -1.86 -4.54 -12.86
C HIS A 19 -3.17 -3.83 -12.51
N ALA A 20 -3.75 -4.20 -11.37
CA ALA A 20 -4.84 -3.44 -10.80
C ALA A 20 -4.34 -2.01 -10.67
N ALA A 21 -4.97 -1.09 -11.40
CA ALA A 21 -4.71 0.32 -11.22
C ALA A 21 -4.84 0.65 -9.74
N PRO A 22 -3.96 1.47 -9.17
CA PRO A 22 -4.09 1.90 -7.78
C PRO A 22 -5.50 2.44 -7.61
N ASN A 23 -6.25 1.83 -6.70
CA ASN A 23 -7.65 2.16 -6.48
C ASN A 23 -7.78 3.63 -6.12
N ALA A 24 -8.24 4.44 -7.05
CA ALA A 24 -8.54 5.85 -6.86
C ALA A 24 -9.76 6.06 -5.93
N SER A 25 -10.35 4.99 -5.41
CA SER A 25 -11.55 5.04 -4.59
C SER A 25 -11.22 5.30 -3.12
N GLY A 26 -10.94 6.56 -2.78
CA GLY A 26 -11.05 7.04 -1.41
C GLY A 26 -10.00 6.54 -0.41
N GLU A 27 -8.95 5.89 -0.84
CA GLU A 27 -7.83 5.51 0.01
C GLU A 27 -6.93 6.73 0.27
N ILE A 28 -6.55 6.92 1.54
CA ILE A 28 -5.60 7.98 1.87
C ILE A 28 -4.28 7.61 1.20
N GLY A 29 -3.72 8.57 0.46
CA GLY A 29 -2.44 8.40 -0.20
C GLY A 29 -1.32 8.09 0.79
N TYR A 30 -0.28 7.45 0.30
CA TYR A 30 0.89 7.12 1.12
C TYR A 30 1.80 8.33 1.23
N PRO A 31 2.52 8.50 2.36
CA PRO A 31 3.54 9.53 2.46
C PRO A 31 4.59 9.38 1.35
N LYS A 32 4.58 10.33 0.44
CA LYS A 32 5.46 10.33 -0.73
C LYS A 32 6.93 10.44 -0.31
N GLY A 33 7.78 9.62 -0.91
CA GLY A 33 9.21 9.58 -0.62
C GLY A 33 9.59 8.84 0.66
N SER A 34 8.62 8.31 1.42
CA SER A 34 8.89 7.49 2.59
C SER A 34 9.17 6.03 2.23
N ILE A 35 9.72 5.28 3.20
CA ILE A 35 10.07 3.88 3.00
C ILE A 35 8.82 3.06 2.64
N GLY A 36 8.96 2.21 1.61
CA GLY A 36 7.88 1.38 1.11
C GLY A 36 6.90 2.08 0.18
N TYR A 37 7.06 3.39 -0.06
CA TYR A 37 6.19 4.18 -0.92
C TYR A 37 6.04 3.57 -2.32
N ASP A 38 7.16 3.32 -3.01
CA ASP A 38 7.14 2.82 -4.38
C ASP A 38 6.48 1.45 -4.48
N ALA A 39 6.74 0.56 -3.52
CA ALA A 39 6.12 -0.76 -3.46
C ALA A 39 4.60 -0.66 -3.19
N LEU A 40 4.17 0.27 -2.33
CA LEU A 40 2.74 0.51 -2.07
C LEU A 40 2.02 1.06 -3.30
N VAL A 41 2.62 2.01 -4.02
CA VAL A 41 2.06 2.56 -5.26
C VAL A 41 1.96 1.47 -6.33
N ALA A 42 2.94 0.56 -6.40
CA ALA A 42 2.91 -0.59 -7.29
C ALA A 42 1.93 -1.71 -6.86
N GLY A 43 1.30 -1.60 -5.69
CA GLY A 43 0.43 -2.65 -5.16
C GLY A 43 1.17 -3.87 -4.57
N GLU A 44 2.49 -3.78 -4.43
CA GLU A 44 3.37 -4.83 -3.92
C GLU A 44 3.44 -4.80 -2.39
N ASN A 45 2.31 -5.12 -1.74
CA ASN A 45 2.13 -4.92 -0.30
C ASN A 45 3.12 -5.72 0.56
N ASP A 46 3.41 -6.97 0.21
CA ASP A 46 4.37 -7.79 0.97
C ASP A 46 5.81 -7.26 0.83
N ARG A 47 6.16 -6.75 -0.35
CA ARG A 47 7.43 -6.07 -0.57
C ARG A 47 7.53 -4.78 0.26
N ALA A 48 6.47 -3.99 0.30
CA ALA A 48 6.42 -2.80 1.17
C ALA A 48 6.62 -3.17 2.64
N ILE A 49 5.92 -4.20 3.14
CA ILE A 49 6.08 -4.69 4.51
C ILE A 49 7.54 -5.09 4.77
N SER A 50 8.14 -5.87 3.89
CA SER A 50 9.53 -6.30 4.04
C SER A 50 10.49 -5.12 4.08
N GLN A 51 10.38 -4.18 3.14
CA GLN A 51 11.24 -2.99 3.08
C GLN A 51 11.12 -2.13 4.33
N ILE A 52 9.90 -1.94 4.83
CA ILE A 52 9.64 -1.12 6.02
C ILE A 52 10.16 -1.81 7.28
N MET A 53 9.91 -3.10 7.43
CA MET A 53 10.29 -3.87 8.63
C MET A 53 11.80 -4.04 8.77
N THR A 54 12.52 -4.20 7.67
CA THR A 54 13.97 -4.38 7.68
C THR A 54 14.77 -3.08 7.72
N ASN A 55 14.09 -1.94 7.55
CA ASN A 55 14.76 -0.64 7.57
C ASN A 55 14.98 -0.18 9.01
N ASP A 56 16.23 -0.01 9.39
CA ASP A 56 16.70 0.47 10.70
C ASP A 56 17.15 1.94 10.69
N ARG A 57 17.24 2.57 9.50
CA ARG A 57 17.71 3.95 9.35
C ARG A 57 16.68 4.98 9.81
N VAL A 58 15.42 4.62 9.76
CA VAL A 58 14.29 5.47 10.18
C VAL A 58 13.72 4.92 11.48
N SER A 59 13.43 5.81 12.43
CA SER A 59 12.83 5.45 13.71
C SER A 59 11.61 4.53 13.54
N ARG A 60 11.49 3.57 14.46
CA ARG A 60 10.29 2.70 14.50
C ARG A 60 9.00 3.48 14.77
N ASN A 61 9.11 4.65 15.38
CA ASN A 61 7.98 5.54 15.71
C ASN A 61 7.80 6.67 14.69
N ASP A 62 8.49 6.61 13.55
CA ASP A 62 8.28 7.56 12.47
C ASP A 62 6.88 7.44 11.91
N PRO A 63 6.05 8.52 11.92
CA PRO A 63 4.65 8.42 11.52
C PRO A 63 4.46 8.03 10.05
N ALA A 64 5.33 8.46 9.15
CA ALA A 64 5.23 8.07 7.73
C ALA A 64 5.46 6.57 7.57
N LYS A 65 6.47 6.03 8.27
CA LYS A 65 6.77 4.60 8.31
C LYS A 65 5.61 3.80 8.87
N LEU A 66 5.03 4.24 9.99
CA LEU A 66 3.88 3.58 10.63
C LEU A 66 2.63 3.60 9.74
N ILE A 67 2.35 4.72 9.07
CA ILE A 67 1.21 4.85 8.16
C ILE A 67 1.38 3.92 6.95
N ASN A 68 2.55 3.91 6.32
CA ASN A 68 2.81 3.05 5.17
C ASN A 68 2.71 1.56 5.53
N LEU A 69 3.27 1.16 6.66
CA LEU A 69 3.14 -0.22 7.14
C LEU A 69 1.68 -0.58 7.46
N GLY A 70 0.95 0.33 8.09
CA GLY A 70 -0.48 0.18 8.35
C GLY A 70 -1.30 0.00 7.08
N GLN A 71 -1.02 0.78 6.05
CA GLN A 71 -1.68 0.63 4.73
C GLN A 71 -1.39 -0.72 4.10
N ALA A 72 -0.14 -1.19 4.12
CA ALA A 72 0.22 -2.49 3.59
C ALA A 72 -0.51 -3.64 4.32
N TYR A 73 -0.59 -3.59 5.64
CA TYR A 73 -1.35 -4.56 6.43
C TYR A 73 -2.86 -4.48 6.17
N ALA A 74 -3.42 -3.28 6.05
CA ALA A 74 -4.84 -3.10 5.73
C ALA A 74 -5.22 -3.73 4.39
N ARG A 75 -4.36 -3.57 3.39
CA ARG A 75 -4.56 -4.14 2.04
C ARG A 75 -4.44 -5.66 2.01
N THR A 76 -3.62 -6.24 2.87
CA THR A 76 -3.45 -7.70 2.99
C THR A 76 -4.43 -8.34 3.98
N GLY A 77 -5.44 -7.59 4.47
CA GLY A 77 -6.48 -8.09 5.35
C GLY A 77 -6.07 -8.20 6.83
N ARG A 78 -4.87 -7.74 7.19
CA ARG A 78 -4.35 -7.74 8.56
C ARG A 78 -4.83 -6.51 9.33
N THR A 79 -6.13 -6.40 9.50
CA THR A 79 -6.81 -5.18 10.01
C THR A 79 -6.40 -4.81 11.43
N ALA A 80 -6.25 -5.78 12.33
CA ALA A 80 -5.83 -5.51 13.70
C ALA A 80 -4.42 -4.88 13.78
N GLN A 81 -3.50 -5.37 12.97
CA GLN A 81 -2.14 -4.82 12.89
C GLN A 81 -2.15 -3.43 12.27
N ALA A 82 -2.95 -3.21 11.23
CA ALA A 82 -3.11 -1.90 10.61
C ALA A 82 -3.67 -0.88 11.62
N GLU A 83 -4.69 -1.25 12.40
CA GLU A 83 -5.27 -0.39 13.42
C GLU A 83 -4.25 0.01 14.50
N GLN A 84 -3.45 -0.95 14.99
CA GLN A 84 -2.38 -0.67 15.96
C GLN A 84 -1.36 0.33 15.42
N LEU A 85 -0.96 0.20 14.15
CA LEU A 85 0.01 1.08 13.52
C LEU A 85 -0.53 2.50 13.30
N PHE A 86 -1.77 2.64 12.88
CA PHE A 86 -2.39 3.96 12.74
C PHE A 86 -2.55 4.65 14.11
N ASN A 87 -2.92 3.90 15.15
CA ASN A 87 -2.95 4.44 16.51
C ASN A 87 -1.56 4.86 16.99
N ALA A 88 -0.53 4.07 16.72
CA ALA A 88 0.85 4.43 17.06
C ALA A 88 1.30 5.70 16.32
N ALA A 89 0.94 5.86 15.04
CA ALA A 89 1.24 7.07 14.28
C ALA A 89 0.55 8.31 14.86
N MET A 90 -0.71 8.19 15.30
CA MET A 90 -1.43 9.29 15.98
C MET A 90 -0.79 9.68 17.31
N GLN A 91 -0.20 8.73 18.02
CA GLN A 91 0.46 8.95 19.32
C GLN A 91 1.93 9.35 19.20
N SER A 92 2.47 9.37 17.99
CA SER A 92 3.87 9.76 17.76
C SER A 92 4.13 11.17 18.31
N ARG A 93 5.28 11.34 18.99
CA ARG A 93 5.73 12.64 19.46
C ARG A 93 6.24 13.52 18.32
N ASN A 94 6.69 12.89 17.25
CA ASN A 94 7.15 13.56 16.04
C ASN A 94 5.98 13.68 15.08
N ASP A 95 5.29 14.80 15.08
CA ASP A 95 4.32 15.10 14.04
C ASP A 95 4.92 16.11 13.05
N PHE A 96 4.64 15.88 11.79
CA PHE A 96 5.09 16.73 10.69
C PHE A 96 4.14 16.57 9.50
N ASP A 97 4.23 17.50 8.56
CA ASP A 97 3.41 17.44 7.37
C ASP A 97 3.96 16.39 6.39
N LEU A 98 3.06 15.57 5.92
CA LEU A 98 3.30 14.53 4.91
C LEU A 98 2.80 15.01 3.55
N ILE A 99 3.54 14.65 2.50
CA ILE A 99 3.04 14.74 1.13
C ILE A 99 2.47 13.37 0.78
N LEU A 100 1.16 13.31 0.58
CA LEU A 100 0.47 12.08 0.22
C LEU A 100 0.66 11.74 -1.27
N ALA A 101 0.25 10.53 -1.68
CA ALA A 101 0.44 10.04 -3.05
C ALA A 101 -0.24 10.92 -4.10
N ASP A 102 -1.36 11.55 -3.75
CA ASP A 102 -2.12 12.49 -4.58
C ASP A 102 -1.54 13.92 -4.59
N GLY A 103 -0.44 14.16 -3.85
CA GLY A 103 0.19 15.46 -3.70
C GLY A 103 -0.39 16.33 -2.59
N THR A 104 -1.43 15.88 -1.89
CA THR A 104 -2.00 16.61 -0.74
C THR A 104 -0.99 16.70 0.40
N VAL A 105 -0.87 17.86 1.01
CA VAL A 105 -0.09 18.05 2.23
C VAL A 105 -1.03 17.91 3.43
N MET A 106 -0.67 17.06 4.37
CA MET A 106 -1.49 16.75 5.54
C MET A 106 -0.61 16.43 6.75
N ASN A 107 -1.01 16.91 7.93
CA ASN A 107 -0.32 16.53 9.17
C ASN A 107 -0.39 15.03 9.40
N SER A 108 0.70 14.44 9.87
CA SER A 108 0.84 12.99 10.05
C SER A 108 -0.21 12.37 10.98
N LYS A 109 -0.58 13.05 12.07
CA LYS A 109 -1.62 12.56 12.99
C LYS A 109 -3.00 12.57 12.34
N GLU A 110 -3.28 13.58 11.52
CA GLU A 110 -4.52 13.64 10.77
C GLU A 110 -4.58 12.56 9.70
N ALA A 111 -3.51 12.36 8.96
CA ALA A 111 -3.41 11.28 7.98
C ALA A 111 -3.64 9.91 8.61
N ALA A 112 -3.03 9.64 9.76
CA ALA A 112 -3.24 8.39 10.52
C ALA A 112 -4.69 8.23 11.00
N ARG A 113 -5.31 9.30 11.50
CA ARG A 113 -6.72 9.30 11.94
C ARG A 113 -7.67 8.98 10.79
N LEU A 114 -7.46 9.60 9.63
CA LEU A 114 -8.26 9.33 8.44
C LEU A 114 -8.06 7.91 7.92
N ALA A 115 -6.82 7.39 7.94
CA ALA A 115 -6.52 6.01 7.57
C ALA A 115 -7.26 5.01 8.47
N LEU A 116 -7.25 5.26 9.78
CA LEU A 116 -7.98 4.44 10.75
C LEU A 116 -9.50 4.48 10.54
N ALA A 117 -10.06 5.68 10.32
CA ALA A 117 -11.47 5.83 10.04
C ALA A 117 -11.90 5.04 8.79
N LYS A 118 -11.14 5.14 7.71
CA LYS A 118 -11.41 4.38 6.47
C LYS A 118 -11.27 2.87 6.67
N LEU A 119 -10.28 2.42 7.43
CA LEU A 119 -10.13 1.01 7.78
C LEU A 119 -11.38 0.49 8.49
N ARG A 120 -11.86 1.20 9.50
CA ARG A 120 -13.06 0.83 10.27
C ARG A 120 -14.33 0.81 9.42
N MET A 121 -14.52 1.78 8.53
CA MET A 121 -15.64 1.77 7.59
C MET A 121 -15.59 0.58 6.66
N ARG A 122 -14.43 0.22 6.15
CA ARG A 122 -14.24 -0.95 5.27
C ARG A 122 -14.53 -2.27 5.98
N VAL A 123 -14.16 -2.38 7.25
CA VAL A 123 -14.45 -3.57 8.07
C VAL A 123 -15.94 -3.67 8.38
N ALA A 124 -16.60 -2.55 8.71
CA ALA A 124 -18.03 -2.51 9.02
C ALA A 124 -18.93 -2.80 7.81
N SER A 125 -18.44 -2.61 6.58
CA SER A 125 -19.19 -2.83 5.34
C SER A 125 -19.06 -4.26 4.76
N ARG A 126 -18.37 -5.16 5.44
CA ARG A 126 -18.21 -6.58 5.06
C ARG A 126 -19.15 -7.48 5.84
#